data_51ccc347639c1f3b428dad139b0c83f2
#
_entry.id   51ccc347639c1f3b428dad139b0c83f2
#
_cell.length_a   1.000
_cell.length_b   1.000
_cell.length_c   1.000
_cell.angle_alpha   90.00
_cell.angle_beta   90.00
_cell.angle_gamma   90.00
#
_symmetry.space_group_name_H-M   'P 1'
#
loop_
_entity.id
_entity.type
_entity.pdbx_description
1 polymer ?
#
loop_
_entity_poly.entity_id
_entity_poly.type
_entity_poly.pdbx_seq_one_letter_code
_entity_poly.pdbx_strand_id
1 'polypeptide(L)'
;MFGYVHISPDKLNGEEQQLYRACYCGLCHTLGRRYGVFARMILNYDLVFLAMLLSDGEAPRCGRRRCLIHPIHPRCFCEETQALDAAADVSVLLTWWQLRDGVADHGFWGGWKYRFLSLLLHRAYRKAKARQPELDKRIQTNLDKLSALEQEKCAIPDEAADTFALLLRDMAALSPPGIKRRVLAEMLYHLGRWIYLVDALDDLMEDSRSGSYNPLLQRYGTRDGALRPEDRERVAATLDASIRTMAAAFELADFGCWRRIIESVVYEGLYAVGNAVLNGTFQKYTRNRKSQRKGRTQ
;
A
#
# COMPACT_ATOMS: atom_id res chain seq x y z
N MET A 1 2.88 0.10 -6.92
CA MET A 1 2.42 0.34 -5.55
C MET A 1 1.08 -0.33 -5.36
N PHE A 2 0.87 -0.98 -4.27
CA PHE A 2 -0.02 -2.12 -4.07
C PHE A 2 -1.49 -1.85 -4.42
N GLY A 3 -2.14 -0.85 -3.82
CA GLY A 3 -3.51 -0.47 -4.13
C GLY A 3 -4.56 -1.50 -3.68
N TYR A 4 -4.23 -2.28 -2.64
CA TYR A 4 -5.13 -3.31 -2.08
C TYR A 4 -5.81 -2.89 -0.78
N VAL A 5 -5.34 -1.81 -0.13
CA VAL A 5 -5.90 -1.36 1.14
C VAL A 5 -7.05 -0.39 0.87
N HIS A 6 -8.27 -0.86 1.03
CA HIS A 6 -9.48 -0.09 0.79
C HIS A 6 -10.36 -0.01 2.03
N ILE A 7 -11.00 1.15 2.24
CA ILE A 7 -12.10 1.28 3.19
C ILE A 7 -13.36 0.61 2.63
N SER A 8 -14.27 0.22 3.51
CA SER A 8 -15.64 -0.15 3.16
C SER A 8 -16.57 1.07 3.37
N PRO A 9 -16.85 1.87 2.33
CA PRO A 9 -17.57 3.13 2.49
C PRO A 9 -18.96 2.97 3.10
N ASP A 10 -19.62 1.84 2.83
CA ASP A 10 -20.96 1.53 3.33
C ASP A 10 -21.01 1.31 4.86
N LYS A 11 -19.85 1.08 5.48
CA LYS A 11 -19.71 0.90 6.94
C LYS A 11 -19.35 2.18 7.68
N LEU A 12 -19.08 3.24 6.94
CA LEU A 12 -18.68 4.53 7.48
C LEU A 12 -19.83 5.54 7.36
N ASN A 13 -20.03 6.30 8.41
CA ASN A 13 -20.95 7.44 8.36
C ASN A 13 -20.38 8.61 7.52
N GLY A 14 -21.19 9.65 7.30
CA GLY A 14 -20.79 10.78 6.45
C GLY A 14 -19.58 11.55 6.99
N GLU A 15 -19.42 11.66 8.30
CA GLU A 15 -18.30 12.35 8.94
C GLU A 15 -17.01 11.56 8.81
N GLU A 16 -17.06 10.25 9.04
CA GLU A 16 -15.91 9.33 8.87
C GLU A 16 -15.42 9.30 7.41
N GLN A 17 -16.36 9.27 6.45
CA GLN A 17 -16.01 9.37 5.04
C GLN A 17 -15.38 10.72 4.69
N GLN A 18 -15.87 11.82 5.26
CA GLN A 18 -15.26 13.14 5.09
C GLN A 18 -13.87 13.22 5.70
N LEU A 19 -13.68 12.67 6.89
CA LEU A 19 -12.40 12.60 7.58
C LEU A 19 -11.36 11.80 6.75
N TYR A 20 -11.76 10.63 6.23
CA TYR A 20 -10.91 9.84 5.33
C TYR A 20 -10.49 10.62 4.08
N ARG A 21 -11.46 11.30 3.43
CA ARG A 21 -11.17 12.15 2.25
C ARG A 21 -10.28 13.33 2.59
N ALA A 22 -10.45 13.90 3.79
CA ALA A 22 -9.60 14.99 4.27
C ALA A 22 -8.16 14.52 4.52
N CYS A 23 -7.96 13.32 5.06
CA CYS A 23 -6.65 12.70 5.21
C CYS A 23 -5.98 12.45 3.85
N TYR A 24 -6.72 11.89 2.89
CA TYR A 24 -6.24 11.69 1.52
C TYR A 24 -5.78 12.99 0.86
N CYS A 25 -6.58 14.06 0.99
CA CYS A 25 -6.22 15.38 0.50
C CYS A 25 -5.04 15.99 1.28
N GLY A 26 -4.95 15.73 2.59
CA GLY A 26 -3.85 16.13 3.46
C GLY A 26 -2.52 15.53 2.99
N LEU A 27 -2.48 14.20 2.75
CA LEU A 27 -1.29 13.53 2.23
C LEU A 27 -0.90 14.06 0.83
N CYS A 28 -1.88 14.28 -0.05
CA CYS A 28 -1.65 14.89 -1.36
C CYS A 28 -1.00 16.27 -1.24
N HIS A 29 -1.48 17.09 -0.31
CA HIS A 29 -0.94 18.42 -0.06
C HIS A 29 0.47 18.35 0.51
N THR A 30 0.69 17.47 1.48
CA THR A 30 2.00 17.23 2.11
C THR A 30 3.05 16.77 1.09
N LEU A 31 2.71 15.80 0.22
CA LEU A 31 3.57 15.39 -0.89
C LEU A 31 3.95 16.56 -1.79
N GLY A 32 2.96 17.39 -2.17
CA GLY A 32 3.20 18.55 -3.02
C GLY A 32 4.10 19.60 -2.38
N ARG A 33 3.91 19.88 -1.09
CA ARG A 33 4.69 20.87 -0.33
C ARG A 33 6.13 20.42 -0.09
N ARG A 34 6.30 19.16 0.34
CA ARG A 34 7.63 18.62 0.72
C ARG A 34 8.48 18.27 -0.49
N TYR A 35 7.87 17.74 -1.54
CA TYR A 35 8.56 17.10 -2.66
C TYR A 35 8.23 17.67 -4.03
N GLY A 36 7.31 18.61 -4.11
CA GLY A 36 6.89 19.26 -5.36
C GLY A 36 5.68 18.60 -6.02
N VAL A 37 5.17 19.26 -7.06
CA VAL A 37 3.87 18.91 -7.67
C VAL A 37 3.86 17.49 -8.23
N PHE A 38 4.96 17.01 -8.80
CA PHE A 38 5.07 15.67 -9.35
C PHE A 38 4.92 14.56 -8.29
N ALA A 39 5.35 14.82 -7.05
CA ALA A 39 5.18 13.86 -5.95
C ALA A 39 3.70 13.58 -5.60
N ARG A 40 2.75 14.42 -6.03
CA ARG A 40 1.32 14.14 -5.88
C ARG A 40 0.84 12.97 -6.75
N MET A 41 1.60 12.61 -7.78
CA MET A 41 1.25 11.51 -8.68
C MET A 41 1.45 10.13 -8.02
N ILE A 42 2.29 10.06 -6.98
CA ILE A 42 2.54 8.82 -6.23
C ILE A 42 1.58 8.60 -5.07
N LEU A 43 0.59 9.49 -4.89
CA LEU A 43 -0.44 9.36 -3.86
C LEU A 43 -1.25 8.09 -4.08
N ASN A 44 -1.38 7.27 -3.05
CA ASN A 44 -2.21 6.08 -3.05
C ASN A 44 -2.93 5.88 -1.71
N TYR A 45 -3.88 4.95 -1.68
CA TYR A 45 -4.71 4.67 -0.51
C TYR A 45 -3.94 3.95 0.60
N ASP A 46 -2.97 3.10 0.25
CA ASP A 46 -2.16 2.35 1.23
C ASP A 46 -1.38 3.29 2.14
N LEU A 47 -0.83 4.38 1.59
CA LEU A 47 -0.09 5.38 2.36
C LEU A 47 -1.00 6.34 3.13
N VAL A 48 -2.25 6.53 2.71
CA VAL A 48 -3.28 7.21 3.52
C VAL A 48 -3.61 6.38 4.75
N PHE A 49 -3.72 5.06 4.59
CA PHE A 49 -3.93 4.14 5.71
C PHE A 49 -2.74 4.18 6.68
N LEU A 50 -1.51 4.17 6.17
CA LEU A 50 -0.32 4.33 7.01
C LEU A 50 -0.34 5.65 7.80
N ALA A 51 -0.74 6.77 7.17
CA ALA A 51 -0.84 8.06 7.87
C ALA A 51 -1.84 8.00 9.03
N MET A 52 -2.99 7.33 8.87
CA MET A 52 -3.96 7.14 9.94
C MET A 52 -3.41 6.26 11.07
N LEU A 53 -2.70 5.18 10.75
CA LEU A 53 -2.05 4.31 11.72
C LEU A 53 -1.00 5.05 12.56
N LEU A 54 -0.20 5.90 11.93
CA LEU A 54 0.87 6.67 12.59
C LEU A 54 0.36 7.88 13.37
N SER A 55 -0.91 8.30 13.17
CA SER A 55 -1.52 9.44 13.87
C SER A 55 -1.58 9.20 15.39
N ASP A 56 -1.55 10.28 16.17
CA ASP A 56 -1.73 10.25 17.63
C ASP A 56 -3.16 9.89 18.07
N GLY A 57 -4.12 9.88 17.12
CA GLY A 57 -5.52 9.58 17.38
C GLY A 57 -6.38 10.82 17.63
N GLU A 58 -5.78 12.00 17.76
CA GLU A 58 -6.52 13.25 17.88
C GLU A 58 -7.20 13.63 16.55
N ALA A 59 -8.32 14.34 16.67
CA ALA A 59 -9.02 14.86 15.49
C ALA A 59 -8.15 15.92 14.79
N PRO A 60 -7.77 15.72 13.51
CA PRO A 60 -6.90 16.65 12.82
C PRO A 60 -7.62 17.98 12.58
N ARG A 61 -6.89 19.07 12.62
CA ARG A 61 -7.39 20.35 12.11
C ARG A 61 -7.61 20.24 10.62
N CYS A 62 -8.75 20.73 10.15
CA CYS A 62 -9.12 20.68 8.74
C CYS A 62 -9.17 22.09 8.13
N GLY A 63 -8.38 22.30 7.10
CA GLY A 63 -8.46 23.49 6.26
C GLY A 63 -9.30 23.23 5.01
N ARG A 64 -9.69 24.29 4.31
CA ARG A 64 -10.35 24.20 2.99
C ARG A 64 -9.47 24.84 1.92
N ARG A 65 -9.20 24.11 0.83
CA ARG A 65 -8.37 24.62 -0.26
C ARG A 65 -8.84 24.09 -1.62
N ARG A 66 -8.67 24.90 -2.64
CA ARG A 66 -8.77 24.48 -4.04
C ARG A 66 -7.47 23.77 -4.43
N CYS A 67 -7.55 22.70 -5.22
CA CYS A 67 -6.38 22.04 -5.75
C CYS A 67 -6.47 21.88 -7.27
N LEU A 68 -5.34 21.58 -7.91
CA LEU A 68 -5.27 21.43 -9.37
C LEU A 68 -6.23 20.36 -9.93
N ILE A 69 -6.57 19.35 -9.12
CA ILE A 69 -7.49 18.27 -9.52
C ILE A 69 -8.95 18.68 -9.29
N HIS A 70 -9.22 19.56 -8.30
CA HIS A 70 -10.55 20.06 -7.95
C HIS A 70 -10.51 21.60 -7.92
N PRO A 71 -10.45 22.28 -9.09
CA PRO A 71 -10.29 23.73 -9.14
C PRO A 71 -11.57 24.49 -8.78
N ILE A 72 -12.74 23.87 -8.98
CA ILE A 72 -14.05 24.53 -8.83
C ILE A 72 -14.48 24.58 -7.36
N HIS A 73 -14.40 23.44 -6.65
CA HIS A 73 -14.88 23.32 -5.27
C HIS A 73 -13.70 23.13 -4.30
N PRO A 74 -13.58 23.98 -3.25
CA PRO A 74 -12.59 23.76 -2.23
C PRO A 74 -12.89 22.44 -1.48
N ARG A 75 -11.85 21.63 -1.27
CA ARG A 75 -11.94 20.38 -0.53
C ARG A 75 -11.36 20.54 0.86
N CYS A 76 -11.97 19.87 1.84
CA CYS A 76 -11.37 19.72 3.15
C CYS A 76 -10.09 18.87 3.03
N PHE A 77 -9.06 19.27 3.77
CA PHE A 77 -7.82 18.51 3.90
C PHE A 77 -7.35 18.58 5.35
N CYS A 78 -6.79 17.50 5.85
CA CYS A 78 -6.11 17.51 7.14
C CYS A 78 -4.87 18.38 7.04
N GLU A 79 -4.72 19.31 7.99
CA GLU A 79 -3.53 20.12 8.13
C GLU A 79 -2.31 19.26 8.47
N GLU A 80 -1.14 19.86 8.41
CA GLU A 80 0.13 19.17 8.57
C GLU A 80 0.24 18.49 9.92
N THR A 81 0.54 17.19 9.89
CA THR A 81 0.84 16.38 11.06
C THR A 81 2.13 15.60 10.83
N GLN A 82 2.79 15.17 11.92
CA GLN A 82 3.96 14.30 11.82
C GLN A 82 3.64 13.00 11.08
N ALA A 83 2.44 12.45 11.26
CA ALA A 83 1.98 11.25 10.59
C ALA A 83 1.88 11.42 9.05
N LEU A 84 1.31 12.54 8.58
CA LEU A 84 1.24 12.87 7.16
C LEU A 84 2.64 13.12 6.57
N ASP A 85 3.52 13.77 7.32
CA ASP A 85 4.91 13.99 6.93
C ASP A 85 5.67 12.67 6.79
N ALA A 86 5.54 11.76 7.76
CA ALA A 86 6.14 10.43 7.75
C ALA A 86 5.59 9.58 6.58
N ALA A 87 4.27 9.55 6.39
CA ALA A 87 3.66 8.83 5.27
C ALA A 87 4.10 9.38 3.90
N ALA A 88 4.30 10.69 3.78
CA ALA A 88 4.84 11.30 2.57
C ALA A 88 6.30 10.90 2.31
N ASP A 89 7.14 10.84 3.36
CA ASP A 89 8.53 10.38 3.25
C ASP A 89 8.56 8.91 2.79
N VAL A 90 7.76 8.03 3.42
CA VAL A 90 7.61 6.61 3.03
C VAL A 90 7.11 6.48 1.59
N SER A 91 6.12 7.27 1.17
CA SER A 91 5.60 7.24 -0.20
C SER A 91 6.70 7.44 -1.24
N VAL A 92 7.59 8.41 -0.99
CA VAL A 92 8.69 8.73 -1.90
C VAL A 92 9.74 7.62 -1.89
N LEU A 93 10.12 7.11 -0.70
CA LEU A 93 11.11 6.04 -0.58
C LEU A 93 10.65 4.76 -1.29
N LEU A 94 9.44 4.27 -0.99
CA LEU A 94 8.90 3.05 -1.60
C LEU A 94 8.75 3.19 -3.12
N THR A 95 8.21 4.33 -3.59
CA THR A 95 8.06 4.54 -5.03
C THR A 95 9.41 4.60 -5.73
N TRP A 96 10.42 5.21 -5.13
CA TRP A 96 11.76 5.24 -5.70
C TRP A 96 12.34 3.84 -5.88
N TRP A 97 12.28 3.01 -4.83
CA TRP A 97 12.81 1.66 -4.88
C TRP A 97 12.04 0.78 -5.88
N GLN A 98 10.71 0.91 -5.94
CA GLN A 98 9.89 0.22 -6.94
C GLN A 98 10.24 0.63 -8.38
N LEU A 99 10.51 1.92 -8.62
CA LEU A 99 10.96 2.37 -9.95
C LEU A 99 12.34 1.83 -10.30
N ARG A 100 13.23 1.70 -9.31
CA ARG A 100 14.57 1.10 -9.49
C ARG A 100 14.47 -0.37 -9.88
N ASP A 101 13.60 -1.11 -9.22
CA ASP A 101 13.28 -2.50 -9.50
C ASP A 101 12.74 -2.64 -10.93
N GLY A 102 11.71 -1.89 -11.29
CA GLY A 102 11.17 -1.88 -12.64
C GLY A 102 12.16 -1.45 -13.74
N VAL A 103 13.22 -0.69 -13.41
CA VAL A 103 14.33 -0.41 -14.34
C VAL A 103 15.23 -1.63 -14.52
N ALA A 104 15.43 -2.43 -13.45
CA ALA A 104 16.24 -3.64 -13.50
C ALA A 104 15.56 -4.76 -14.31
N ASP A 105 14.25 -4.94 -14.12
CA ASP A 105 13.46 -6.01 -14.75
C ASP A 105 13.18 -5.77 -16.25
N HIS A 106 13.07 -4.51 -16.65
CA HIS A 106 12.79 -4.15 -18.05
C HIS A 106 14.08 -3.70 -18.75
N GLY A 107 14.45 -4.39 -19.83
CA GLY A 107 15.62 -4.05 -20.63
C GLY A 107 15.62 -2.60 -21.15
N PHE A 108 16.68 -2.20 -21.85
CA PHE A 108 16.96 -0.80 -22.23
C PHE A 108 15.75 -0.05 -22.83
N TRP A 109 14.98 -0.69 -23.69
CA TRP A 109 13.84 -0.09 -24.39
C TRP A 109 12.52 -0.16 -23.61
N GLY A 110 12.30 -1.18 -22.76
CA GLY A 110 11.09 -1.31 -21.94
C GLY A 110 11.11 -0.41 -20.70
N GLY A 111 12.29 -0.20 -20.10
CA GLY A 111 12.47 0.52 -18.84
C GLY A 111 12.48 2.06 -18.95
N TRP A 112 12.29 2.68 -20.14
CA TRP A 112 12.41 4.12 -20.31
C TRP A 112 11.42 4.95 -19.46
N LYS A 113 10.20 4.44 -19.27
CA LYS A 113 9.17 5.09 -18.43
C LYS A 113 9.61 5.12 -16.97
N TYR A 114 10.15 4.01 -16.47
CA TYR A 114 10.66 3.92 -15.09
C TYR A 114 11.87 4.81 -14.88
N ARG A 115 12.79 4.89 -15.87
CA ARG A 115 13.94 5.80 -15.84
C ARG A 115 13.54 7.26 -15.82
N PHE A 116 12.58 7.64 -16.66
CA PHE A 116 12.06 9.01 -16.71
C PHE A 116 11.38 9.40 -15.38
N LEU A 117 10.52 8.52 -14.84
CA LEU A 117 9.87 8.75 -13.55
C LEU A 117 10.87 8.78 -12.40
N SER A 118 11.89 7.93 -12.42
CA SER A 118 12.94 7.95 -11.40
C SER A 118 13.75 9.25 -11.47
N LEU A 119 14.03 9.78 -12.65
CA LEU A 119 14.71 11.07 -12.81
C LEU A 119 13.87 12.20 -12.19
N LEU A 120 12.55 12.22 -12.45
CA LEU A 120 11.64 13.22 -11.87
C LEU A 120 11.56 13.14 -10.35
N LEU A 121 11.63 11.94 -9.79
CA LEU A 121 11.55 11.70 -8.33
C LEU A 121 12.91 11.73 -7.65
N HIS A 122 14.02 11.76 -8.37
CA HIS A 122 15.37 11.70 -7.78
C HIS A 122 15.61 12.77 -6.71
N ARG A 123 15.22 14.02 -6.98
CA ARG A 123 15.35 15.10 -5.99
C ARG A 123 14.47 14.88 -4.77
N ALA A 124 13.26 14.37 -4.96
CA ALA A 124 12.35 14.03 -3.88
C ALA A 124 12.93 12.89 -3.02
N TYR A 125 13.43 11.84 -3.65
CA TYR A 125 14.09 10.72 -2.99
C TYR A 125 15.28 11.16 -2.14
N ARG A 126 16.20 11.99 -2.66
CA ARG A 126 17.33 12.50 -1.88
C ARG A 126 16.89 13.24 -0.62
N LYS A 127 15.81 14.01 -0.71
CA LYS A 127 15.24 14.70 0.45
C LYS A 127 14.61 13.73 1.45
N ALA A 128 13.86 12.72 0.98
CA ALA A 128 13.24 11.72 1.84
C ALA A 128 14.30 10.85 2.54
N LYS A 129 15.30 10.39 1.80
CA LYS A 129 16.45 9.64 2.32
C LYS A 129 17.22 10.41 3.40
N ALA A 130 17.45 11.71 3.20
CA ALA A 130 18.14 12.54 4.20
C ALA A 130 17.33 12.70 5.49
N ARG A 131 16.00 12.57 5.45
CA ARG A 131 15.12 12.62 6.63
C ARG A 131 14.97 11.27 7.32
N GLN A 132 15.00 10.19 6.54
CA GLN A 132 14.75 8.82 7.00
C GLN A 132 15.87 7.87 6.51
N PRO A 133 17.15 8.11 6.86
CA PRO A 133 18.27 7.35 6.31
C PRO A 133 18.24 5.88 6.75
N GLU A 134 17.88 5.61 8.00
CA GLU A 134 17.78 4.24 8.52
C GLU A 134 16.63 3.46 7.87
N LEU A 135 15.49 4.11 7.67
CA LEU A 135 14.36 3.48 6.98
C LEU A 135 14.70 3.16 5.53
N ASP A 136 15.33 4.09 4.80
CA ASP A 136 15.78 3.86 3.42
C ASP A 136 16.72 2.65 3.32
N LYS A 137 17.68 2.55 4.25
CA LYS A 137 18.62 1.41 4.31
C LYS A 137 17.89 0.10 4.57
N ARG A 138 16.91 0.08 5.49
CA ARG A 138 16.12 -1.13 5.79
C ARG A 138 15.25 -1.54 4.61
N ILE A 139 14.60 -0.57 3.94
CA ILE A 139 13.84 -0.82 2.71
C ILE A 139 14.75 -1.48 1.67
N GLN A 140 15.92 -0.90 1.41
CA GLN A 140 16.90 -1.46 0.49
C GLN A 140 17.28 -2.89 0.86
N THR A 141 17.68 -3.12 2.12
CA THR A 141 18.11 -4.44 2.57
C THR A 141 17.02 -5.50 2.40
N ASN A 142 15.76 -5.18 2.70
CA ASN A 142 14.66 -6.12 2.55
C ASN A 142 14.32 -6.38 1.07
N LEU A 143 14.39 -5.35 0.22
CA LEU A 143 14.19 -5.52 -1.23
C LEU A 143 15.31 -6.33 -1.87
N ASP A 144 16.57 -6.12 -1.48
CA ASP A 144 17.71 -6.91 -1.96
C ASP A 144 17.55 -8.40 -1.58
N LYS A 145 17.07 -8.68 -0.35
CA LYS A 145 16.76 -10.06 0.08
C LYS A 145 15.61 -10.66 -0.73
N LEU A 146 14.53 -9.89 -0.96
CA LEU A 146 13.39 -10.35 -1.75
C LEU A 146 13.84 -10.68 -3.17
N SER A 147 14.61 -9.81 -3.81
CA SER A 147 15.15 -10.04 -5.15
C SER A 147 16.04 -11.29 -5.20
N ALA A 148 16.83 -11.56 -4.16
CA ALA A 148 17.62 -12.80 -4.09
C ALA A 148 16.74 -14.06 -4.07
N LEU A 149 15.66 -14.06 -3.23
CA LEU A 149 14.70 -15.17 -3.17
C LEU A 149 13.98 -15.38 -4.52
N GLU A 150 13.66 -14.30 -5.21
CA GLU A 150 13.03 -14.35 -6.54
C GLU A 150 13.98 -14.93 -7.60
N GLN A 151 15.25 -14.52 -7.58
CA GLN A 151 16.28 -15.05 -8.49
C GLN A 151 16.56 -16.54 -8.24
N GLU A 152 16.55 -16.97 -6.98
CA GLU A 152 16.68 -18.38 -6.58
C GLU A 152 15.40 -19.18 -6.83
N LYS A 153 14.33 -18.53 -7.29
CA LYS A 153 13.00 -19.14 -7.51
C LYS A 153 12.49 -19.86 -6.28
N CYS A 154 12.57 -19.19 -5.13
CA CYS A 154 12.12 -19.74 -3.85
C CYS A 154 10.67 -20.28 -3.96
N ALA A 155 10.49 -21.54 -3.61
CA ALA A 155 9.19 -22.22 -3.66
C ALA A 155 8.42 -22.13 -2.33
N ILE A 156 8.90 -21.37 -1.37
CA ILE A 156 8.27 -21.17 -0.06
C ILE A 156 7.65 -19.76 -0.04
N PRO A 157 6.32 -19.61 -0.29
CA PRO A 157 5.68 -18.29 -0.36
C PRO A 157 5.85 -17.49 0.93
N ASP A 158 5.93 -18.17 2.08
CA ASP A 158 6.07 -17.53 3.38
C ASP A 158 7.43 -16.82 3.56
N GLU A 159 8.52 -17.34 2.99
CA GLU A 159 9.85 -16.68 3.07
C GLU A 159 9.88 -15.37 2.29
N ALA A 160 9.34 -15.37 1.08
CA ALA A 160 9.25 -14.16 0.27
C ALA A 160 8.28 -13.15 0.91
N ALA A 161 7.12 -13.62 1.40
CA ALA A 161 6.15 -12.80 2.09
C ALA A 161 6.69 -12.22 3.41
N ASP A 162 7.51 -12.97 4.17
CA ASP A 162 8.16 -12.49 5.38
C ASP A 162 9.09 -11.31 5.10
N THR A 163 9.89 -11.42 4.03
CA THR A 163 10.82 -10.35 3.66
C THR A 163 10.09 -9.04 3.39
N PHE A 164 8.97 -9.10 2.66
CA PHE A 164 8.12 -7.95 2.41
C PHE A 164 7.37 -7.46 3.66
N ALA A 165 6.91 -8.40 4.49
CA ALA A 165 6.29 -8.10 5.78
C ALA A 165 7.23 -7.33 6.73
N LEU A 166 8.51 -7.74 6.79
CA LEU A 166 9.54 -7.06 7.56
C LEU A 166 9.76 -5.62 7.09
N LEU A 167 9.70 -5.38 5.77
CA LEU A 167 9.80 -4.04 5.20
C LEU A 167 8.67 -3.14 5.72
N LEU A 168 7.42 -3.60 5.73
CA LEU A 168 6.30 -2.81 6.25
C LEU A 168 6.37 -2.66 7.77
N ARG A 169 6.75 -3.71 8.50
CA ARG A 169 6.96 -3.67 9.96
C ARG A 169 7.92 -2.57 10.37
N ASP A 170 8.98 -2.36 9.62
CA ASP A 170 10.01 -1.36 9.94
C ASP A 170 9.46 0.07 9.91
N MET A 171 8.34 0.32 9.23
CA MET A 171 7.65 1.62 9.25
C MET A 171 7.04 1.96 10.62
N ALA A 172 6.83 0.96 11.48
CA ALA A 172 6.37 1.20 12.85
C ALA A 172 7.37 2.04 13.67
N ALA A 173 8.64 2.06 13.28
CA ALA A 173 9.66 2.90 13.91
C ALA A 173 9.41 4.41 13.77
N LEU A 174 8.55 4.81 12.82
CA LEU A 174 8.10 6.20 12.65
C LEU A 174 7.14 6.66 13.76
N SER A 175 6.55 5.73 14.51
CA SER A 175 5.76 6.02 15.71
C SER A 175 6.68 6.15 16.92
N PRO A 176 6.34 7.01 17.91
CA PRO A 176 7.09 7.09 19.17
C PRO A 176 7.21 5.72 19.88
N PRO A 177 8.29 5.47 20.63
CA PRO A 177 8.42 4.23 21.40
C PRO A 177 7.23 4.04 22.36
N GLY A 178 6.72 2.79 22.46
CA GLY A 178 5.61 2.47 23.35
C GLY A 178 4.77 1.28 22.86
N ILE A 179 3.64 1.08 23.50
CA ILE A 179 2.70 0.00 23.18
C ILE A 179 2.22 0.14 21.73
N LYS A 180 1.81 1.36 21.33
CA LYS A 180 1.32 1.62 19.97
C LYS A 180 2.34 1.21 18.89
N ARG A 181 3.64 1.54 19.07
CA ARG A 181 4.68 1.12 18.12
C ARG A 181 4.75 -0.41 17.97
N ARG A 182 4.62 -1.16 19.07
CA ARG A 182 4.62 -2.63 19.02
C ARG A 182 3.38 -3.16 18.29
N VAL A 183 2.22 -2.60 18.60
CA VAL A 183 0.98 -2.93 17.89
C VAL A 183 1.10 -2.63 16.40
N LEU A 184 1.62 -1.46 16.04
CA LEU A 184 1.84 -1.11 14.63
C LEU A 184 2.82 -2.04 13.94
N ALA A 185 3.87 -2.50 14.64
CA ALA A 185 4.82 -3.46 14.09
C ALA A 185 4.13 -4.78 13.70
N GLU A 186 3.26 -5.32 14.56
CA GLU A 186 2.46 -6.52 14.27
C GLU A 186 1.45 -6.26 13.15
N MET A 187 0.70 -5.18 13.22
CA MET A 187 -0.28 -4.83 12.19
C MET A 187 0.37 -4.70 10.81
N LEU A 188 1.47 -3.95 10.72
CA LEU A 188 2.17 -3.69 9.46
C LEU A 188 2.88 -4.94 8.94
N TYR A 189 3.41 -5.80 9.82
CA TYR A 189 3.94 -7.10 9.43
C TYR A 189 2.89 -7.96 8.74
N HIS A 190 1.75 -8.17 9.39
CA HIS A 190 0.69 -9.01 8.84
C HIS A 190 0.00 -8.39 7.63
N LEU A 191 -0.09 -7.06 7.57
CA LEU A 191 -0.54 -6.34 6.38
C LEU A 191 0.41 -6.55 5.20
N GLY A 192 1.72 -6.44 5.43
CA GLY A 192 2.74 -6.67 4.40
C GLY A 192 2.71 -8.09 3.87
N ARG A 193 2.63 -9.09 4.76
CA ARG A 193 2.49 -10.49 4.39
C ARG A 193 1.24 -10.72 3.54
N TRP A 194 0.12 -10.14 3.96
CA TRP A 194 -1.15 -10.24 3.25
C TRP A 194 -1.06 -9.57 1.86
N ILE A 195 -0.51 -8.36 1.76
CA ILE A 195 -0.35 -7.63 0.49
C ILE A 195 0.48 -8.45 -0.50
N TYR A 196 1.63 -8.99 -0.07
CA TYR A 196 2.51 -9.77 -0.93
C TYR A 196 1.82 -11.01 -1.50
N LEU A 197 1.11 -11.76 -0.66
CA LEU A 197 0.40 -12.97 -1.07
C LEU A 197 -0.82 -12.67 -1.97
N VAL A 198 -1.54 -11.56 -1.70
CA VAL A 198 -2.66 -11.13 -2.56
C VAL A 198 -2.15 -10.66 -3.92
N ASP A 199 -1.03 -9.94 -3.97
CA ASP A 199 -0.40 -9.51 -5.22
C ASP A 199 0.06 -10.71 -6.05
N ALA A 200 0.73 -11.66 -5.42
CA ALA A 200 1.12 -12.92 -6.07
C ALA A 200 -0.09 -13.71 -6.61
N LEU A 201 -1.23 -13.68 -5.93
CA LEU A 201 -2.46 -14.32 -6.36
C LEU A 201 -3.14 -13.56 -7.52
N ASP A 202 -3.15 -12.22 -7.47
CA ASP A 202 -3.72 -11.36 -8.50
C ASP A 202 -2.96 -11.46 -9.83
N ASP A 203 -1.63 -11.51 -9.74
CA ASP A 203 -0.74 -11.55 -10.89
C ASP A 203 -0.47 -13.00 -11.39
N LEU A 204 -1.03 -14.04 -10.74
CA LEU A 204 -0.74 -15.47 -10.98
C LEU A 204 -0.86 -15.88 -12.47
N MET A 205 -1.92 -15.43 -13.14
CA MET A 205 -2.17 -15.76 -14.55
C MET A 205 -1.21 -15.02 -15.49
N GLU A 206 -0.90 -13.76 -15.19
CA GLU A 206 0.02 -12.95 -15.98
C GLU A 206 1.45 -13.48 -15.87
N ASP A 207 1.89 -13.79 -14.63
CA ASP A 207 3.21 -14.35 -14.35
C ASP A 207 3.40 -15.75 -14.96
N SER A 208 2.34 -16.58 -14.95
CA SER A 208 2.37 -17.87 -15.63
C SER A 208 2.59 -17.75 -17.14
N ARG A 209 2.01 -16.72 -17.77
CA ARG A 209 2.15 -16.48 -19.23
C ARG A 209 3.49 -15.83 -19.60
N SER A 210 3.96 -14.91 -18.76
CA SER A 210 5.23 -14.20 -19.01
C SER A 210 6.45 -15.02 -18.61
N GLY A 211 6.29 -16.07 -17.77
CA GLY A 211 7.37 -16.81 -17.16
C GLY A 211 8.07 -16.04 -16.04
N SER A 212 7.43 -15.00 -15.51
CA SER A 212 7.90 -14.23 -14.36
C SER A 212 7.87 -15.08 -13.10
N TYR A 213 8.71 -14.72 -12.13
CA TYR A 213 8.66 -15.37 -10.83
C TYR A 213 7.34 -15.06 -10.12
N ASN A 214 6.76 -16.11 -9.53
CA ASN A 214 5.63 -15.99 -8.63
C ASN A 214 5.72 -17.15 -7.61
N PRO A 215 5.73 -16.87 -6.30
CA PRO A 215 5.95 -17.88 -5.27
C PRO A 215 4.84 -18.94 -5.24
N LEU A 216 3.62 -18.59 -5.63
CA LEU A 216 2.51 -19.55 -5.70
C LEU A 216 2.65 -20.48 -6.89
N LEU A 217 3.17 -19.99 -8.05
CA LEU A 217 3.50 -20.84 -9.19
C LEU A 217 4.61 -21.83 -8.84
N GLN A 218 5.65 -21.37 -8.16
CA GLN A 218 6.75 -22.24 -7.72
C GLN A 218 6.27 -23.31 -6.74
N ARG A 219 5.40 -22.94 -5.80
CA ARG A 219 4.89 -23.85 -4.76
C ARG A 219 3.93 -24.90 -5.30
N TYR A 220 2.98 -24.50 -6.14
CA TYR A 220 1.84 -25.33 -6.53
C TYR A 220 1.96 -25.89 -7.96
N GLY A 221 2.91 -25.44 -8.75
CA GLY A 221 3.20 -26.00 -10.08
C GLY A 221 2.05 -25.87 -11.09
N THR A 222 1.30 -24.79 -11.02
CA THR A 222 0.15 -24.57 -11.91
C THR A 222 0.60 -24.28 -13.34
N ARG A 223 0.07 -25.03 -14.32
CA ARG A 223 0.43 -24.85 -15.73
C ARG A 223 -0.35 -23.73 -16.42
N ASP A 224 -1.57 -23.49 -15.97
CA ASP A 224 -2.52 -22.55 -16.61
C ASP A 224 -2.73 -21.27 -15.80
N GLY A 225 -1.89 -21.01 -14.79
CA GLY A 225 -2.04 -19.85 -13.89
C GLY A 225 -3.28 -19.94 -12.99
N ALA A 226 -3.85 -21.12 -12.81
CA ALA A 226 -4.99 -21.35 -11.91
C ALA A 226 -4.61 -22.34 -10.80
N LEU A 227 -4.92 -21.98 -9.56
CA LEU A 227 -4.74 -22.87 -8.41
C LEU A 227 -5.82 -23.95 -8.41
N ARG A 228 -5.45 -25.16 -8.01
CA ARG A 228 -6.43 -26.22 -7.69
C ARG A 228 -7.31 -25.75 -6.53
N PRO A 229 -8.55 -26.25 -6.41
CA PRO A 229 -9.46 -25.85 -5.32
C PRO A 229 -8.83 -25.96 -3.93
N GLU A 230 -8.13 -27.07 -3.66
CA GLU A 230 -7.48 -27.34 -2.37
C GLU A 230 -6.35 -26.33 -2.07
N ASP A 231 -5.55 -25.95 -3.09
CA ASP A 231 -4.46 -25.00 -2.93
C ASP A 231 -5.00 -23.58 -2.76
N ARG A 232 -6.10 -23.26 -3.45
CA ARG A 232 -6.82 -22.00 -3.30
C ARG A 232 -7.39 -21.84 -1.88
N GLU A 233 -7.95 -22.89 -1.29
CA GLU A 233 -8.41 -22.88 0.09
C GLU A 233 -7.25 -22.67 1.08
N ARG A 234 -6.09 -23.26 0.84
CA ARG A 234 -4.88 -23.04 1.66
C ARG A 234 -4.40 -21.60 1.59
N VAL A 235 -4.36 -21.02 0.39
CA VAL A 235 -3.99 -19.60 0.23
C VAL A 235 -5.02 -18.70 0.91
N ALA A 236 -6.32 -18.96 0.75
CA ALA A 236 -7.37 -18.21 1.43
C ALA A 236 -7.25 -18.29 2.95
N ALA A 237 -6.98 -19.46 3.53
CA ALA A 237 -6.75 -19.63 4.96
C ALA A 237 -5.50 -18.87 5.45
N THR A 238 -4.45 -18.80 4.63
CA THR A 238 -3.24 -18.06 4.93
C THR A 238 -3.48 -16.53 4.94
N LEU A 239 -4.25 -16.03 3.97
CA LEU A 239 -4.67 -14.63 3.92
C LEU A 239 -5.55 -14.27 5.14
N ASP A 240 -6.51 -15.11 5.46
CA ASP A 240 -7.40 -14.94 6.61
C ASP A 240 -6.63 -14.97 7.95
N ALA A 241 -5.64 -15.84 8.11
CA ALA A 241 -4.78 -15.86 9.29
C ALA A 241 -4.03 -14.54 9.48
N SER A 242 -3.51 -13.93 8.40
CA SER A 242 -2.84 -12.64 8.46
C SER A 242 -3.80 -11.52 8.90
N ILE A 243 -5.02 -11.48 8.35
CA ILE A 243 -6.03 -10.48 8.73
C ILE A 243 -6.42 -10.65 10.21
N ARG A 244 -6.65 -11.89 10.66
CA ARG A 244 -7.04 -12.16 12.07
C ARG A 244 -5.97 -11.72 13.06
N THR A 245 -4.70 -11.98 12.76
CA THR A 245 -3.61 -11.56 13.65
C THR A 245 -3.47 -10.04 13.65
N MET A 246 -3.61 -9.39 12.49
CA MET A 246 -3.65 -7.93 12.39
C MET A 246 -4.82 -7.34 13.18
N ALA A 247 -6.01 -7.94 13.10
CA ALA A 247 -7.20 -7.53 13.85
C ALA A 247 -7.00 -7.68 15.37
N ALA A 248 -6.41 -8.78 15.81
CA ALA A 248 -6.09 -8.98 17.22
C ALA A 248 -5.09 -7.94 17.74
N ALA A 249 -4.08 -7.59 16.94
CA ALA A 249 -3.15 -6.51 17.29
C ALA A 249 -3.84 -5.15 17.34
N PHE A 250 -4.72 -4.85 16.38
CA PHE A 250 -5.49 -3.60 16.32
C PHE A 250 -6.27 -3.32 17.61
N GLU A 251 -6.85 -4.34 18.24
CA GLU A 251 -7.60 -4.19 19.48
C GLU A 251 -6.75 -3.80 20.71
N LEU A 252 -5.42 -3.92 20.62
CA LEU A 252 -4.49 -3.62 21.71
C LEU A 252 -4.04 -2.16 21.78
N ALA A 253 -4.49 -1.30 20.85
CA ALA A 253 -4.14 0.12 20.86
C ALA A 253 -5.35 1.01 20.57
N ASP A 254 -5.25 2.24 21.05
CA ASP A 254 -6.21 3.28 20.72
C ASP A 254 -5.75 4.05 19.46
N PHE A 255 -6.69 4.22 18.54
CA PHE A 255 -6.52 4.98 17.30
C PHE A 255 -7.39 6.24 17.25
N GLY A 256 -8.06 6.58 18.34
CA GLY A 256 -8.86 7.78 18.48
C GLY A 256 -9.89 7.96 17.35
N CYS A 257 -9.88 9.14 16.74
CA CYS A 257 -10.82 9.47 15.65
C CYS A 257 -10.67 8.58 14.39
N TRP A 258 -9.55 7.87 14.23
CA TRP A 258 -9.29 7.00 13.08
C TRP A 258 -9.80 5.57 13.29
N ARG A 259 -10.17 5.19 14.55
CA ARG A 259 -10.52 3.82 14.91
C ARG A 259 -11.53 3.20 13.96
N ARG A 260 -12.67 3.88 13.72
CA ARG A 260 -13.75 3.36 12.86
C ARG A 260 -13.33 3.19 11.40
N ILE A 261 -12.48 4.10 10.90
CA ILE A 261 -11.98 4.03 9.52
C ILE A 261 -10.99 2.86 9.38
N ILE A 262 -10.07 2.70 10.33
CA ILE A 262 -9.12 1.58 10.36
C ILE A 262 -9.88 0.25 10.52
N GLU A 263 -10.88 0.20 11.39
CA GLU A 263 -11.76 -0.95 11.60
C GLU A 263 -12.44 -1.38 10.30
N SER A 264 -12.97 -0.43 9.50
CA SER A 264 -13.58 -0.73 8.21
C SER A 264 -12.60 -1.34 7.20
N VAL A 265 -11.31 -1.01 7.28
CA VAL A 265 -10.26 -1.63 6.46
C VAL A 265 -9.98 -3.04 6.96
N VAL A 266 -9.71 -3.19 8.27
CA VAL A 266 -9.24 -4.46 8.86
C VAL A 266 -10.29 -5.55 8.80
N TYR A 267 -11.54 -5.23 9.15
CA TYR A 267 -12.60 -6.23 9.27
C TYR A 267 -13.44 -6.43 8.00
N GLU A 268 -13.36 -5.49 7.05
CA GLU A 268 -14.20 -5.54 5.86
C GLU A 268 -13.40 -5.39 4.56
N GLY A 269 -12.60 -4.31 4.45
CA GLY A 269 -11.91 -3.94 3.23
C GLY A 269 -10.94 -5.01 2.74
N LEU A 270 -10.09 -5.52 3.62
CA LEU A 270 -9.11 -6.56 3.28
C LEU A 270 -9.80 -7.87 2.88
N TYR A 271 -10.86 -8.28 3.58
CA TYR A 271 -11.65 -9.46 3.21
C TYR A 271 -12.33 -9.30 1.85
N ALA A 272 -12.92 -8.12 1.59
CA ALA A 272 -13.57 -7.84 0.31
C ALA A 272 -12.58 -7.90 -0.86
N VAL A 273 -11.41 -7.29 -0.68
CA VAL A 273 -10.34 -7.31 -1.70
C VAL A 273 -9.78 -8.72 -1.87
N GLY A 274 -9.45 -9.43 -0.79
CA GLY A 274 -8.96 -10.80 -0.86
C GLY A 274 -9.93 -11.75 -1.57
N ASN A 275 -11.22 -11.65 -1.25
CA ASN A 275 -12.27 -12.42 -1.93
C ASN A 275 -12.41 -12.04 -3.41
N ALA A 276 -12.30 -10.75 -3.76
CA ALA A 276 -12.37 -10.30 -5.14
C ALA A 276 -11.19 -10.84 -5.97
N VAL A 277 -9.98 -10.84 -5.41
CA VAL A 277 -8.78 -11.40 -6.05
C VAL A 277 -8.93 -12.92 -6.18
N LEU A 278 -9.31 -13.63 -5.12
CA LEU A 278 -9.58 -15.06 -5.17
C LEU A 278 -10.58 -15.44 -6.26
N ASN A 279 -11.58 -14.61 -6.51
CA ASN A 279 -12.63 -14.86 -7.51
C ASN A 279 -12.28 -14.29 -8.90
N GLY A 280 -11.10 -13.67 -9.10
CA GLY A 280 -10.70 -13.05 -10.36
C GLY A 280 -11.56 -11.86 -10.77
N THR A 281 -12.24 -11.22 -9.81
CA THR A 281 -13.13 -10.05 -10.04
C THR A 281 -12.52 -8.74 -9.58
N PHE A 282 -11.32 -8.79 -9.01
CA PHE A 282 -10.62 -7.59 -8.55
C PHE A 282 -10.18 -6.73 -9.73
N GLN A 283 -10.44 -5.43 -9.63
CA GLN A 283 -9.92 -4.44 -10.57
C GLN A 283 -9.05 -3.46 -9.79
N LYS A 284 -7.74 -3.53 -9.99
CA LYS A 284 -6.82 -2.50 -9.45
C LYS A 284 -7.33 -1.13 -9.89
N TYR A 285 -7.49 -0.22 -8.95
CA TYR A 285 -8.04 1.12 -9.19
C TYR A 285 -7.07 1.94 -10.04
N THR A 286 -6.95 1.57 -11.31
CA THR A 286 -6.29 2.41 -12.31
C THR A 286 -7.19 3.61 -12.57
N ARG A 287 -6.64 4.80 -12.48
CA ARG A 287 -7.26 6.13 -12.61
C ARG A 287 -7.89 6.34 -14.01
N ASN A 288 -8.71 5.39 -14.49
CA ASN A 288 -9.39 5.44 -15.78
C ASN A 288 -10.75 6.14 -15.65
N ARG A 289 -10.71 7.47 -15.71
CA ARG A 289 -11.85 8.42 -15.70
C ARG A 289 -12.79 8.29 -16.91
N LYS A 290 -12.71 7.23 -17.73
CA LYS A 290 -13.47 7.15 -18.99
C LYS A 290 -14.78 6.34 -18.94
N SER A 291 -15.04 5.51 -17.94
CA SER A 291 -16.22 4.62 -18.01
C SER A 291 -17.49 5.13 -17.27
N GLN A 292 -17.37 6.07 -16.33
CA GLN A 292 -18.55 6.56 -15.59
C GLN A 292 -19.36 7.68 -16.28
N ARG A 293 -19.01 8.09 -17.49
CA ARG A 293 -19.75 9.13 -18.23
C ARG A 293 -20.84 8.56 -19.16
N LYS A 294 -20.94 7.24 -19.34
CA LYS A 294 -21.96 6.61 -20.23
C LYS A 294 -23.20 6.08 -19.52
N GLY A 295 -23.31 6.16 -18.21
CA GLY A 295 -24.46 5.62 -17.44
C GLY A 295 -25.43 6.67 -16.88
N ARG A 296 -25.39 7.92 -17.34
CA ARG A 296 -26.28 9.00 -16.85
C ARG A 296 -27.02 9.73 -17.96
N THR A 297 -27.43 9.00 -18.99
CA THR A 297 -28.43 9.47 -19.96
C THR A 297 -29.31 8.25 -20.35
N GLN A 298 -30.24 7.94 -19.52
CA GLN A 298 -31.56 7.38 -19.82
C GLN A 298 -32.45 7.67 -18.62
#